data_3f37b927565b2d2a25bc2e409e3c503d
#
_entry.id   3f37b927565b2d2a25bc2e409e3c503d
#
_cell.length_a   1.000
_cell.length_b   1.000
_cell.length_c   1.000
_cell.angle_alpha   90.00
_cell.angle_beta   90.00
_cell.angle_gamma   90.00
#
_symmetry.space_group_name_H-M   'P 1'
#
loop_
_entity.id
_entity.type
_entity.pdbx_description
1 polymer ?
#
loop_
_entity_poly.entity_id
_entity_poly.type
_entity_poly.pdbx_seq_one_letter_code
_entity_poly.pdbx_strand_id
1 'polypeptide(L)'
;MTIKEKLIPDKKVCILGLGYVGLTLAVTLCEIGYEVFGVEIDEKNLRKLKQGKAHFLETGLDGRLSSVVKSKKLKLFKNIHQKFGVSVYIVTVGTPINQYDQVNRLMMKNVCEEISRFLKKGDLIILRSTVEVGTTEKMKNEVFDKSHKDYEIAFCPERTIEGKAMIELRNLPQIVGSNDPKTTNRVSQFFSLMTPTVVRVSSLETAELIKLIDNCQRDVSFALSNEIAEISDKLGVSAFEVINSGKLGYSRTNLPNPGPVGGPCLEKDSYILDSCLEKENYSPKIIMNSRLVNKNQPKKSIKTLKHFCEQYFSSESIHITLAGMAFKGDPETNDLRGTMASPIIK
;
A
#
# COMPACT_ATOMS: atom_id res chain seq x y z
N MET A 1 -1.34 -19.65 32.32
CA MET A 1 -1.08 -18.63 31.29
C MET A 1 -1.36 -19.25 29.93
N THR A 2 -2.40 -18.82 29.25
CA THR A 2 -2.75 -19.34 27.91
C THR A 2 -1.72 -18.87 26.88
N ILE A 3 -1.57 -19.61 25.78
CA ILE A 3 -0.65 -19.26 24.68
C ILE A 3 -0.89 -17.82 24.17
N LYS A 4 -2.13 -17.30 24.23
CA LYS A 4 -2.49 -15.91 23.90
C LYS A 4 -1.83 -14.85 24.77
N GLU A 5 -1.54 -15.13 26.03
CA GLU A 5 -0.95 -14.19 26.98
C GLU A 5 0.56 -13.99 26.78
N LYS A 6 1.24 -14.93 26.08
CA LYS A 6 2.68 -14.85 25.81
C LYS A 6 3.04 -14.03 24.56
N LEU A 7 2.09 -13.76 23.66
CA LEU A 7 2.35 -13.13 22.37
C LEU A 7 2.54 -11.62 22.48
N ILE A 8 1.61 -10.97 23.15
CA ILE A 8 1.64 -9.53 23.50
C ILE A 8 1.03 -9.44 24.90
N PRO A 9 1.87 -9.49 25.94
CA PRO A 9 1.41 -9.62 27.33
C PRO A 9 0.34 -8.58 27.70
N ASP A 10 0.54 -7.33 27.25
CA ASP A 10 -0.31 -6.21 27.63
C ASP A 10 -1.41 -5.90 26.61
N LYS A 11 -1.49 -6.65 25.51
CA LYS A 11 -2.39 -6.35 24.36
C LYS A 11 -2.29 -4.90 23.86
N LYS A 12 -1.10 -4.31 23.93
CA LYS A 12 -0.82 -2.95 23.53
C LYS A 12 0.07 -2.91 22.29
N VAL A 13 -0.30 -2.09 21.32
CA VAL A 13 0.40 -1.95 20.04
C VAL A 13 0.57 -0.47 19.73
N CYS A 14 1.75 -0.06 19.25
CA CYS A 14 1.96 1.26 18.67
C CYS A 14 1.97 1.16 17.14
N ILE A 15 1.17 1.98 16.47
CA ILE A 15 1.14 2.08 15.00
C ILE A 15 1.60 3.47 14.59
N LEU A 16 2.63 3.52 13.73
CA LEU A 16 3.25 4.75 13.27
C LEU A 16 2.89 5.02 11.80
N GLY A 17 2.21 6.15 11.60
CA GLY A 17 1.57 6.53 10.33
C GLY A 17 0.13 6.01 10.25
N LEU A 18 -0.85 6.92 10.33
CA LEU A 18 -2.28 6.58 10.29
C LEU A 18 -2.91 6.95 8.94
N GLY A 19 -2.21 6.65 7.84
CA GLY A 19 -2.77 6.68 6.48
C GLY A 19 -3.72 5.50 6.23
N TYR A 20 -4.00 5.19 4.96
CA TYR A 20 -4.90 4.10 4.55
C TYR A 20 -4.56 2.76 5.25
N VAL A 21 -3.30 2.38 5.26
CA VAL A 21 -2.83 1.12 5.86
C VAL A 21 -2.90 1.15 7.38
N GLY A 22 -2.36 2.20 8.00
CA GLY A 22 -2.21 2.23 9.45
C GLY A 22 -3.51 2.44 10.19
N LEU A 23 -4.40 3.27 9.67
CA LEU A 23 -5.68 3.56 10.32
C LEU A 23 -6.63 2.37 10.26
N THR A 24 -6.75 1.71 9.11
CA THR A 24 -7.58 0.51 8.94
C THR A 24 -7.10 -0.64 9.81
N LEU A 25 -5.77 -0.84 9.89
CA LEU A 25 -5.17 -1.81 10.81
C LEU A 25 -5.41 -1.46 12.27
N ALA A 26 -5.26 -0.18 12.66
CA ALA A 26 -5.48 0.29 14.03
C ALA A 26 -6.90 0.00 14.50
N VAL A 27 -7.89 0.33 13.68
CA VAL A 27 -9.31 0.07 13.98
C VAL A 27 -9.56 -1.44 14.10
N THR A 28 -9.05 -2.24 13.16
CA THR A 28 -9.21 -3.70 13.17
C THR A 28 -8.58 -4.33 14.42
N LEU A 29 -7.40 -3.89 14.84
CA LEU A 29 -6.75 -4.38 16.06
C LEU A 29 -7.54 -3.99 17.32
N CYS A 30 -8.10 -2.78 17.38
CA CYS A 30 -8.96 -2.37 18.48
C CYS A 30 -10.23 -3.25 18.60
N GLU A 31 -10.82 -3.64 17.47
CA GLU A 31 -12.02 -4.50 17.43
C GLU A 31 -11.74 -5.91 17.95
N ILE A 32 -10.55 -6.46 17.72
CA ILE A 32 -10.15 -7.77 18.24
C ILE A 32 -9.56 -7.72 19.66
N GLY A 33 -9.64 -6.55 20.32
CA GLY A 33 -9.36 -6.40 21.74
C GLY A 33 -8.00 -5.81 22.12
N TYR A 34 -7.24 -5.26 21.16
CA TYR A 34 -6.01 -4.53 21.46
C TYR A 34 -6.27 -3.08 21.87
N GLU A 35 -5.40 -2.55 22.72
CA GLU A 35 -5.25 -1.12 22.97
C GLU A 35 -4.20 -0.59 21.98
N VAL A 36 -4.59 0.33 21.11
CA VAL A 36 -3.72 0.84 20.05
C VAL A 36 -3.31 2.28 20.32
N PHE A 37 -2.02 2.55 20.29
CA PHE A 37 -1.42 3.88 20.34
C PHE A 37 -1.05 4.28 18.91
N GLY A 38 -1.90 5.10 18.28
CA GLY A 38 -1.69 5.57 16.93
C GLY A 38 -0.88 6.86 16.91
N VAL A 39 0.18 6.90 16.12
CA VAL A 39 1.04 8.08 15.93
C VAL A 39 0.84 8.64 14.54
N GLU A 40 0.45 9.93 14.46
CA GLU A 40 0.23 10.68 13.22
C GLU A 40 0.87 12.05 13.31
N ILE A 41 1.83 12.33 12.43
CA ILE A 41 2.61 13.57 12.45
C ILE A 41 1.85 14.76 11.84
N ASP A 42 0.93 14.50 10.89
CA ASP A 42 0.10 15.53 10.29
C ASP A 42 -0.98 15.98 11.27
N GLU A 43 -0.89 17.23 11.71
CA GLU A 43 -1.80 17.78 12.74
C GLU A 43 -3.24 17.92 12.24
N LYS A 44 -3.44 18.13 10.94
CA LYS A 44 -4.79 18.24 10.35
C LYS A 44 -5.47 16.87 10.38
N ASN A 45 -4.74 15.81 9.99
CA ASN A 45 -5.21 14.45 10.05
C ASN A 45 -5.45 14.01 11.50
N LEU A 46 -4.49 14.25 12.38
CA LEU A 46 -4.59 13.92 13.80
C LEU A 46 -5.82 14.55 14.47
N ARG A 47 -6.14 15.82 14.13
CA ARG A 47 -7.35 16.50 14.65
C ARG A 47 -8.63 15.82 14.18
N LYS A 48 -8.72 15.43 12.88
CA LYS A 48 -9.88 14.69 12.36
C LYS A 48 -10.04 13.34 13.06
N LEU A 49 -8.94 12.59 13.18
CA LEU A 49 -8.94 11.27 13.83
C LEU A 49 -9.40 11.35 15.30
N LYS A 50 -8.95 12.35 16.06
CA LYS A 50 -9.41 12.59 17.44
C LYS A 50 -10.91 12.86 17.55
N GLN A 51 -11.53 13.36 16.48
CA GLN A 51 -12.98 13.54 16.39
C GLN A 51 -13.71 12.25 15.92
N GLY A 52 -12.98 11.16 15.69
CA GLY A 52 -13.54 9.91 15.17
C GLY A 52 -13.92 9.96 13.69
N LYS A 53 -13.28 10.84 12.92
CA LYS A 53 -13.49 11.01 11.48
C LYS A 53 -12.23 10.64 10.71
N ALA A 54 -12.34 9.78 9.71
CA ALA A 54 -11.25 9.47 8.81
C ALA A 54 -10.92 10.68 7.92
N HIS A 55 -9.70 10.73 7.40
CA HIS A 55 -9.25 11.78 6.48
C HIS A 55 -9.25 11.32 5.01
N PHE A 56 -9.73 10.11 4.77
CA PHE A 56 -9.92 9.48 3.45
C PHE A 56 -11.21 8.65 3.46
N LEU A 57 -11.71 8.32 2.27
CA LEU A 57 -12.89 7.48 2.10
C LEU A 57 -12.49 5.99 2.15
N GLU A 58 -13.08 5.24 3.07
CA GLU A 58 -12.96 3.79 3.16
C GLU A 58 -14.27 3.21 3.67
N THR A 59 -14.83 2.26 2.93
CA THR A 59 -16.14 1.68 3.23
C THR A 59 -16.17 1.04 4.62
N GLY A 60 -17.09 1.49 5.46
CA GLY A 60 -17.30 0.96 6.81
C GLY A 60 -16.29 1.41 7.88
N LEU A 61 -15.38 2.35 7.56
CA LEU A 61 -14.36 2.81 8.50
C LEU A 61 -14.88 3.83 9.52
N ASP A 62 -15.63 4.86 9.11
CA ASP A 62 -15.97 6.00 9.99
C ASP A 62 -16.73 5.60 11.26
N GLY A 63 -17.76 4.78 11.14
CA GLY A 63 -18.52 4.32 12.30
C GLY A 63 -17.67 3.51 13.28
N ARG A 64 -16.80 2.64 12.77
CA ARG A 64 -15.88 1.83 13.57
C ARG A 64 -14.81 2.68 14.23
N LEU A 65 -14.21 3.63 13.50
CA LEU A 65 -13.23 4.59 14.01
C LEU A 65 -13.85 5.41 15.18
N SER A 66 -15.05 5.97 14.99
CA SER A 66 -15.75 6.72 16.04
C SER A 66 -15.95 5.86 17.30
N SER A 67 -16.33 4.59 17.15
CA SER A 67 -16.52 3.65 18.25
C SER A 67 -15.23 3.41 19.04
N VAL A 68 -14.12 3.09 18.35
CA VAL A 68 -12.84 2.75 19.02
C VAL A 68 -12.18 3.98 19.65
N VAL A 69 -12.39 5.18 19.12
CA VAL A 69 -11.92 6.45 19.72
C VAL A 69 -12.73 6.77 20.97
N LYS A 70 -14.07 6.71 20.92
CA LYS A 70 -14.96 6.95 22.07
C LYS A 70 -14.70 5.96 23.21
N SER A 71 -14.47 4.69 22.91
CA SER A 71 -14.15 3.66 23.91
C SER A 71 -12.71 3.73 24.41
N LYS A 72 -11.91 4.69 23.92
CA LYS A 72 -10.49 4.89 24.29
C LYS A 72 -9.58 3.68 23.99
N LYS A 73 -10.02 2.76 23.13
CA LYS A 73 -9.19 1.66 22.64
C LYS A 73 -8.15 2.15 21.63
N LEU A 74 -8.49 3.15 20.81
CA LEU A 74 -7.54 3.88 19.96
C LEU A 74 -7.19 5.20 20.63
N LYS A 75 -5.92 5.36 20.99
CA LYS A 75 -5.35 6.58 21.56
C LYS A 75 -4.42 7.23 20.55
N LEU A 76 -4.58 8.53 20.32
CA LEU A 76 -3.99 9.24 19.18
C LEU A 76 -2.99 10.31 19.63
N PHE A 77 -1.79 10.24 19.11
CA PHE A 77 -0.64 11.06 19.49
C PHE A 77 0.12 11.59 18.26
N LYS A 78 0.94 12.63 18.46
CA LYS A 78 1.83 13.16 17.43
C LYS A 78 3.16 12.41 17.39
N ASN A 79 3.66 11.98 18.56
CA ASN A 79 4.95 11.31 18.74
C ASN A 79 4.80 10.13 19.69
N ILE A 80 5.79 9.25 19.73
CA ILE A 80 5.89 8.16 20.71
C ILE A 80 6.15 8.76 22.10
N HIS A 81 5.56 8.15 23.14
CA HIS A 81 5.81 8.50 24.54
C HIS A 81 6.19 7.25 25.35
N GLN A 82 7.13 7.40 26.27
CA GLN A 82 7.59 6.32 27.13
C GLN A 82 6.47 5.67 27.97
N LYS A 83 5.41 6.44 28.26
CA LYS A 83 4.23 5.97 29.01
C LYS A 83 3.32 5.01 28.25
N PHE A 84 3.53 4.77 26.93
CA PHE A 84 2.68 3.83 26.18
C PHE A 84 2.78 2.41 26.73
N GLY A 85 3.96 1.98 27.15
CA GLY A 85 4.18 0.64 27.70
C GLY A 85 3.87 -0.44 26.66
N VAL A 86 4.12 -0.19 25.38
CA VAL A 86 3.92 -1.14 24.28
C VAL A 86 5.12 -2.05 24.13
N SER A 87 4.88 -3.22 23.60
CA SER A 87 5.92 -4.21 23.23
C SER A 87 5.89 -4.55 21.73
N VAL A 88 5.01 -3.91 20.95
CA VAL A 88 4.91 -4.09 19.51
C VAL A 88 4.79 -2.73 18.82
N TYR A 89 5.66 -2.50 17.85
CA TYR A 89 5.67 -1.31 17.00
C TYR A 89 5.42 -1.72 15.56
N ILE A 90 4.38 -1.13 14.93
CA ILE A 90 4.04 -1.40 13.53
C ILE A 90 4.23 -0.11 12.72
N VAL A 91 5.08 -0.17 11.69
CA VAL A 91 5.43 0.98 10.86
C VAL A 91 4.67 0.91 9.55
N THR A 92 3.85 1.94 9.31
CA THR A 92 2.98 2.08 8.14
C THR A 92 3.11 3.46 7.49
N VAL A 93 4.29 4.07 7.61
CA VAL A 93 4.57 5.39 7.04
C VAL A 93 4.67 5.33 5.51
N GLY A 94 4.38 6.44 4.85
CA GLY A 94 4.50 6.55 3.40
C GLY A 94 5.95 6.40 2.91
N THR A 95 6.11 5.86 1.70
CA THR A 95 7.40 5.74 1.01
C THR A 95 7.26 6.37 -0.37
N PRO A 96 7.17 7.72 -0.44
CA PRO A 96 7.02 8.42 -1.71
C PRO A 96 8.30 8.34 -2.55
N ILE A 97 8.13 8.41 -3.87
CA ILE A 97 9.21 8.74 -4.81
C ILE A 97 9.21 10.25 -5.07
N ASN A 98 10.36 10.79 -5.42
CA ASN A 98 10.48 12.20 -5.82
C ASN A 98 10.17 12.37 -7.32
N GLN A 99 10.27 13.61 -7.83
CA GLN A 99 10.01 13.93 -9.24
C GLN A 99 10.97 13.26 -10.25
N TYR A 100 12.04 12.64 -9.77
CA TYR A 100 13.03 11.88 -10.56
C TYR A 100 12.85 10.36 -10.38
N ASP A 101 11.69 9.92 -9.93
CA ASP A 101 11.33 8.52 -9.66
C ASP A 101 12.23 7.83 -8.59
N GLN A 102 12.93 8.62 -7.75
CA GLN A 102 13.83 8.11 -6.71
C GLN A 102 13.10 7.92 -5.37
N VAL A 103 13.44 6.84 -4.68
CA VAL A 103 12.82 6.46 -3.39
C VAL A 103 13.25 7.37 -2.25
N ASN A 104 12.28 7.95 -1.53
CA ASN A 104 12.56 8.71 -0.32
C ASN A 104 12.63 7.79 0.92
N ARG A 105 13.84 7.50 1.36
CA ARG A 105 14.13 6.62 2.51
C ARG A 105 14.10 7.34 3.87
N LEU A 106 14.03 8.69 3.87
CA LEU A 106 14.20 9.49 5.09
C LEU A 106 13.09 9.27 6.10
N MET A 107 11.84 9.17 5.64
CA MET A 107 10.69 8.96 6.53
C MET A 107 10.80 7.64 7.29
N MET A 108 11.18 6.56 6.61
CA MET A 108 11.38 5.25 7.24
C MET A 108 12.49 5.31 8.27
N LYS A 109 13.64 5.90 7.94
CA LYS A 109 14.77 6.04 8.85
C LYS A 109 14.39 6.83 10.11
N ASN A 110 13.76 7.99 9.97
CA ASN A 110 13.36 8.85 11.09
C ASN A 110 12.42 8.11 12.06
N VAL A 111 11.46 7.36 11.54
CA VAL A 111 10.52 6.58 12.35
C VAL A 111 11.25 5.44 13.08
N CYS A 112 12.16 4.74 12.41
CA CYS A 112 12.98 3.71 13.05
C CYS A 112 13.88 4.29 14.17
N GLU A 113 14.47 5.46 13.95
CA GLU A 113 15.26 6.18 14.96
C GLU A 113 14.40 6.65 16.14
N GLU A 114 13.14 7.06 15.90
CA GLU A 114 12.21 7.39 16.97
C GLU A 114 11.86 6.15 17.80
N ILE A 115 11.52 5.03 17.16
CA ILE A 115 11.25 3.75 17.84
C ILE A 115 12.45 3.31 18.69
N SER A 116 13.66 3.40 18.14
CA SER A 116 14.89 2.91 18.81
C SER A 116 15.13 3.53 20.18
N ARG A 117 14.64 4.75 20.41
CA ARG A 117 14.74 5.46 21.71
C ARG A 117 13.88 4.86 22.82
N PHE A 118 12.86 4.07 22.42
CA PHE A 118 11.86 3.51 23.34
C PHE A 118 11.90 1.98 23.42
N LEU A 119 12.70 1.33 22.59
CA LEU A 119 12.82 -0.12 22.53
C LEU A 119 13.30 -0.71 23.86
N LYS A 120 12.69 -1.84 24.22
CA LYS A 120 13.05 -2.67 25.35
C LYS A 120 13.37 -4.08 24.88
N LYS A 121 14.04 -4.83 25.76
CA LYS A 121 14.29 -6.25 25.54
C LYS A 121 13.03 -7.03 25.22
N GLY A 122 13.05 -7.77 24.11
CA GLY A 122 11.94 -8.59 23.63
C GLY A 122 10.82 -7.85 22.91
N ASP A 123 10.99 -6.54 22.62
CA ASP A 123 10.05 -5.79 21.78
C ASP A 123 10.07 -6.30 20.34
N LEU A 124 8.92 -6.19 19.68
CA LEU A 124 8.72 -6.60 18.29
C LEU A 124 8.50 -5.39 17.40
N ILE A 125 9.25 -5.30 16.32
CA ILE A 125 9.10 -4.31 15.26
C ILE A 125 8.55 -4.99 14.02
N ILE A 126 7.47 -4.45 13.46
CA ILE A 126 6.86 -4.93 12.21
C ILE A 126 6.89 -3.79 11.20
N LEU A 127 7.69 -3.92 10.14
CA LEU A 127 7.63 -3.01 9.01
C LEU A 127 6.56 -3.49 8.03
N ARG A 128 5.72 -2.56 7.57
CA ARG A 128 4.56 -2.86 6.73
C ARG A 128 4.44 -1.95 5.50
N SER A 129 5.21 -0.87 5.48
CA SER A 129 5.30 0.05 4.34
C SER A 129 5.96 -0.61 3.14
N THR A 130 5.54 -0.26 1.92
CA THR A 130 6.23 -0.70 0.69
C THR A 130 7.62 -0.07 0.62
N VAL A 131 8.66 -0.89 0.54
CA VAL A 131 10.06 -0.48 0.59
C VAL A 131 10.88 -1.19 -0.49
N GLU A 132 12.09 -0.73 -0.73
CA GLU A 132 13.10 -1.46 -1.50
C GLU A 132 13.50 -2.74 -0.78
N VAL A 133 13.78 -3.80 -1.54
CA VAL A 133 14.28 -5.08 -0.99
C VAL A 133 15.57 -4.85 -0.21
N GLY A 134 15.65 -5.42 1.00
CA GLY A 134 16.76 -5.24 1.93
C GLY A 134 16.62 -4.03 2.87
N THR A 135 15.54 -3.24 2.75
CA THR A 135 15.34 -2.06 3.62
C THR A 135 15.18 -2.45 5.08
N THR A 136 14.46 -3.53 5.40
CA THR A 136 14.26 -3.95 6.78
C THR A 136 15.57 -4.37 7.44
N GLU A 137 16.39 -5.15 6.73
CA GLU A 137 17.72 -5.54 7.22
C GLU A 137 18.65 -4.33 7.37
N LYS A 138 18.55 -3.36 6.44
CA LYS A 138 19.29 -2.10 6.54
C LYS A 138 18.88 -1.30 7.78
N MET A 139 17.59 -1.15 8.07
CA MET A 139 17.11 -0.46 9.28
C MET A 139 17.56 -1.20 10.55
N LYS A 140 17.53 -2.52 10.53
CA LYS A 140 18.08 -3.35 11.61
C LYS A 140 19.54 -2.97 11.89
N ASN A 141 20.42 -3.06 10.90
CA ASN A 141 21.86 -2.86 11.05
C ASN A 141 22.24 -1.39 11.35
N GLU A 142 21.61 -0.42 10.69
CA GLU A 142 21.98 0.99 10.77
C GLU A 142 21.37 1.71 11.97
N VAL A 143 20.19 1.26 12.46
CA VAL A 143 19.43 1.97 13.48
C VAL A 143 19.29 1.13 14.76
N PHE A 144 18.68 -0.04 14.67
CA PHE A 144 18.28 -0.80 15.85
C PHE A 144 19.45 -1.49 16.54
N ASP A 145 20.36 -2.14 15.81
CA ASP A 145 21.52 -2.85 16.38
C ASP A 145 22.54 -1.90 17.04
N LYS A 146 22.54 -0.62 16.65
CA LYS A 146 23.37 0.41 17.30
C LYS A 146 22.87 0.78 18.69
N SER A 147 21.58 0.67 18.92
CA SER A 147 20.91 1.14 20.13
C SER A 147 20.57 0.02 21.09
N HIS A 148 20.18 -1.14 20.57
CA HIS A 148 19.65 -2.27 21.33
C HIS A 148 20.02 -3.60 20.69
N LYS A 149 20.00 -4.65 21.49
CA LYS A 149 20.59 -5.93 21.13
C LYS A 149 19.65 -7.12 21.26
N ASP A 150 18.43 -6.90 21.75
CA ASP A 150 17.52 -8.01 22.04
C ASP A 150 16.08 -7.58 21.72
N TYR A 151 15.79 -7.49 20.43
CA TYR A 151 14.48 -7.19 19.86
C TYR A 151 14.18 -8.16 18.70
N GLU A 152 12.93 -8.21 18.28
CA GLU A 152 12.49 -9.02 17.15
C GLU A 152 12.05 -8.08 16.01
N ILE A 153 12.35 -8.45 14.75
CA ILE A 153 11.97 -7.66 13.58
C ILE A 153 11.40 -8.54 12.48
N ALA A 154 10.30 -8.10 11.86
CA ALA A 154 9.65 -8.76 10.74
C ALA A 154 9.18 -7.76 9.70
N PHE A 155 9.02 -8.24 8.47
CA PHE A 155 8.33 -7.54 7.41
C PHE A 155 7.00 -8.22 7.09
N CYS A 156 5.92 -7.44 7.10
CA CYS A 156 4.57 -7.96 6.90
C CYS A 156 3.80 -7.03 5.96
N PRO A 157 3.92 -7.19 4.63
CA PRO A 157 3.35 -6.27 3.66
C PRO A 157 1.83 -6.15 3.75
N GLU A 158 1.33 -4.94 3.51
CA GLU A 158 -0.09 -4.71 3.26
C GLU A 158 -0.44 -4.98 1.81
N ARG A 159 -1.53 -5.73 1.58
CA ARG A 159 -1.98 -6.10 0.23
C ARG A 159 -3.44 -5.76 -0.04
N THR A 160 -4.12 -5.09 0.90
CA THR A 160 -5.51 -4.67 0.72
C THR A 160 -5.64 -3.57 -0.33
N ILE A 161 -6.81 -3.49 -0.93
CA ILE A 161 -7.18 -2.42 -1.87
C ILE A 161 -8.00 -1.35 -1.15
N GLU A 162 -7.71 -0.09 -1.43
CA GLU A 162 -8.49 1.05 -0.91
C GLU A 162 -9.97 0.91 -1.30
N GLY A 163 -10.88 1.15 -0.34
CA GLY A 163 -12.31 0.96 -0.47
C GLY A 163 -12.82 -0.41 -0.01
N LYS A 164 -11.94 -1.43 0.14
CA LYS A 164 -12.25 -2.77 0.67
C LYS A 164 -11.35 -3.21 1.81
N ALA A 165 -10.47 -2.32 2.31
CA ALA A 165 -9.46 -2.68 3.30
C ALA A 165 -10.05 -3.26 4.58
N MET A 166 -11.18 -2.73 5.07
CA MET A 166 -11.84 -3.23 6.29
C MET A 166 -12.33 -4.69 6.20
N ILE A 167 -12.60 -5.17 4.97
CA ILE A 167 -13.00 -6.56 4.70
C ILE A 167 -11.75 -7.40 4.40
N GLU A 168 -10.87 -6.90 3.55
CA GLU A 168 -9.71 -7.64 3.07
C GLU A 168 -8.65 -7.90 4.14
N LEU A 169 -8.49 -7.01 5.13
CA LEU A 169 -7.63 -7.24 6.31
C LEU A 169 -8.01 -8.52 7.08
N ARG A 170 -9.28 -8.96 6.98
CA ARG A 170 -9.79 -10.15 7.65
C ARG A 170 -9.81 -11.39 6.76
N ASN A 171 -9.73 -11.22 5.44
CA ASN A 171 -9.92 -12.29 4.47
C ASN A 171 -8.65 -12.66 3.71
N LEU A 172 -7.79 -11.67 3.40
CA LEU A 172 -6.56 -11.94 2.65
C LEU A 172 -5.52 -12.65 3.52
N PRO A 173 -4.80 -13.62 2.95
CA PRO A 173 -3.66 -14.23 3.61
C PRO A 173 -2.60 -13.18 3.95
N GLN A 174 -2.15 -13.15 5.20
CA GLN A 174 -1.07 -12.26 5.64
C GLN A 174 0.29 -12.89 5.37
N ILE A 175 1.15 -12.19 4.64
CA ILE A 175 2.55 -12.58 4.46
C ILE A 175 3.34 -12.17 5.69
N VAL A 176 4.20 -13.06 6.18
CA VAL A 176 5.10 -12.81 7.30
C VAL A 176 6.50 -13.29 6.93
N GLY A 177 7.46 -12.36 6.89
CA GLY A 177 8.87 -12.63 6.68
C GLY A 177 9.73 -12.17 7.85
N SER A 178 10.67 -13.00 8.26
CA SER A 178 11.73 -12.68 9.20
C SER A 178 12.88 -13.67 9.02
N ASN A 179 14.11 -13.23 9.32
CA ASN A 179 15.30 -14.08 9.26
C ASN A 179 15.44 -14.97 10.52
N ASP A 180 14.55 -14.79 11.50
CA ASP A 180 14.48 -15.62 12.72
C ASP A 180 13.17 -16.40 12.78
N PRO A 181 13.20 -17.75 12.83
CA PRO A 181 12.00 -18.59 12.90
C PRO A 181 11.14 -18.33 14.14
N LYS A 182 11.74 -17.95 15.27
CA LYS A 182 11.00 -17.62 16.50
C LYS A 182 10.16 -16.35 16.29
N THR A 183 10.75 -15.33 15.72
CA THR A 183 10.06 -14.09 15.33
C THR A 183 8.96 -14.37 14.32
N THR A 184 9.24 -15.18 13.28
CA THR A 184 8.22 -15.58 12.29
C THR A 184 7.03 -16.27 12.96
N ASN A 185 7.26 -17.16 13.92
CA ASN A 185 6.20 -17.83 14.69
C ASN A 185 5.38 -16.83 15.52
N ARG A 186 6.03 -15.93 16.26
CA ARG A 186 5.36 -14.92 17.08
C ARG A 186 4.47 -14.00 16.25
N VAL A 187 5.00 -13.49 15.14
CA VAL A 187 4.27 -12.59 14.24
C VAL A 187 3.12 -13.33 13.53
N SER A 188 3.33 -14.58 13.13
CA SER A 188 2.28 -15.39 12.54
C SER A 188 1.10 -15.59 13.51
N GLN A 189 1.39 -15.87 14.77
CA GLN A 189 0.37 -16.00 15.81
C GLN A 189 -0.36 -14.67 16.06
N PHE A 190 0.35 -13.54 16.00
CA PHE A 190 -0.25 -12.22 16.11
C PHE A 190 -1.28 -11.97 14.99
N PHE A 191 -0.91 -12.20 13.74
CA PHE A 191 -1.80 -11.95 12.60
C PHE A 191 -2.91 -13.02 12.48
N SER A 192 -2.71 -14.25 12.97
CA SER A 192 -3.78 -15.27 12.98
C SER A 192 -5.00 -14.92 13.83
N LEU A 193 -4.88 -13.90 14.69
CA LEU A 193 -6.02 -13.34 15.43
C LEU A 193 -6.91 -12.43 14.53
N MET A 194 -6.38 -11.99 13.40
CA MET A 194 -7.03 -11.04 12.49
C MET A 194 -7.49 -11.70 11.19
N THR A 195 -6.68 -12.58 10.62
CA THR A 195 -6.96 -13.29 9.37
C THR A 195 -6.84 -14.80 9.53
N PRO A 196 -7.65 -15.59 8.81
CA PRO A 196 -7.62 -17.06 8.93
C PRO A 196 -6.34 -17.69 8.35
N THR A 197 -5.64 -17.00 7.46
CA THR A 197 -4.47 -17.54 6.76
C THR A 197 -3.26 -16.66 6.94
N VAL A 198 -2.14 -17.26 7.36
CA VAL A 198 -0.83 -16.61 7.43
C VAL A 198 0.17 -17.43 6.61
N VAL A 199 0.80 -16.76 5.64
CA VAL A 199 1.83 -17.32 4.77
C VAL A 199 3.20 -16.90 5.30
N ARG A 200 3.98 -17.87 5.75
CA ARG A 200 5.34 -17.66 6.25
C ARG A 200 6.33 -17.74 5.09
N VAL A 201 7.20 -16.77 4.97
CA VAL A 201 8.29 -16.81 3.99
C VAL A 201 9.64 -16.81 4.68
N SER A 202 10.67 -17.24 3.96
CA SER A 202 11.98 -17.59 4.52
C SER A 202 12.81 -16.40 4.97
N SER A 203 12.54 -15.18 4.47
CA SER A 203 13.34 -14.01 4.80
C SER A 203 12.53 -12.70 4.74
N LEU A 204 13.12 -11.62 5.26
CA LEU A 204 12.63 -10.26 5.17
C LEU A 204 12.51 -9.85 3.70
N GLU A 205 13.56 -10.09 2.92
CA GLU A 205 13.69 -9.70 1.52
C GLU A 205 12.62 -10.40 0.65
N THR A 206 12.33 -11.68 0.93
CA THR A 206 11.25 -12.40 0.23
C THR A 206 9.91 -11.72 0.44
N ALA A 207 9.61 -11.31 1.67
CA ALA A 207 8.34 -10.64 1.97
C ALA A 207 8.26 -9.22 1.35
N GLU A 208 9.36 -8.48 1.33
CA GLU A 208 9.48 -7.18 0.68
C GLU A 208 9.28 -7.30 -0.84
N LEU A 209 9.95 -8.28 -1.47
CA LEU A 209 9.85 -8.51 -2.91
C LEU A 209 8.45 -8.93 -3.34
N ILE A 210 7.76 -9.80 -2.59
CA ILE A 210 6.39 -10.22 -2.89
C ILE A 210 5.49 -8.98 -3.05
N LYS A 211 5.60 -7.99 -2.16
CA LYS A 211 4.79 -6.77 -2.25
C LYS A 211 5.01 -6.00 -3.55
N LEU A 212 6.24 -5.85 -3.95
CA LEU A 212 6.59 -5.15 -5.19
C LEU A 212 6.11 -5.92 -6.42
N ILE A 213 6.33 -7.23 -6.45
CA ILE A 213 5.92 -8.09 -7.57
C ILE A 213 4.39 -8.12 -7.72
N ASP A 214 3.61 -8.19 -6.63
CA ASP A 214 2.15 -8.15 -6.70
C ASP A 214 1.65 -6.89 -7.45
N ASN A 215 2.24 -5.73 -7.19
CA ASN A 215 1.86 -4.48 -7.85
C ASN A 215 2.44 -4.36 -9.27
N CYS A 216 3.68 -4.79 -9.50
CA CYS A 216 4.28 -4.82 -10.84
C CYS A 216 3.50 -5.75 -11.78
N GLN A 217 3.07 -6.91 -11.31
CA GLN A 217 2.26 -7.85 -12.10
C GLN A 217 0.93 -7.21 -12.53
N ARG A 218 0.28 -6.45 -11.65
CA ARG A 218 -0.94 -5.71 -11.99
C ARG A 218 -0.68 -4.63 -13.04
N ASP A 219 0.41 -3.88 -12.90
CA ASP A 219 0.81 -2.84 -13.86
C ASP A 219 1.10 -3.44 -15.25
N VAL A 220 1.79 -4.59 -15.32
CA VAL A 220 2.02 -5.36 -16.56
C VAL A 220 0.70 -5.82 -17.18
N SER A 221 -0.24 -6.31 -16.39
CA SER A 221 -1.56 -6.76 -16.89
C SER A 221 -2.34 -5.61 -17.51
N PHE A 222 -2.33 -4.43 -16.90
CA PHE A 222 -2.95 -3.23 -17.48
C PHE A 222 -2.23 -2.78 -18.77
N ALA A 223 -0.91 -2.80 -18.79
CA ALA A 223 -0.15 -2.44 -19.99
C ALA A 223 -0.45 -3.36 -21.16
N LEU A 224 -0.55 -4.66 -20.92
CA LEU A 224 -0.95 -5.63 -21.94
C LEU A 224 -2.38 -5.36 -22.46
N SER A 225 -3.33 -5.06 -21.57
CA SER A 225 -4.69 -4.69 -21.98
C SER A 225 -4.71 -3.41 -22.82
N ASN A 226 -3.90 -2.42 -22.48
CA ASN A 226 -3.76 -1.19 -23.23
C ASN A 226 -3.13 -1.41 -24.61
N GLU A 227 -2.17 -2.31 -24.72
CA GLU A 227 -1.57 -2.68 -26.00
C GLU A 227 -2.57 -3.48 -26.86
N ILE A 228 -3.36 -4.39 -26.28
CA ILE A 228 -4.44 -5.09 -26.97
C ILE A 228 -5.47 -4.07 -27.50
N ALA A 229 -5.77 -3.01 -26.76
CA ALA A 229 -6.66 -1.96 -27.26
C ALA A 229 -6.11 -1.29 -28.53
N GLU A 230 -4.82 -0.97 -28.57
CA GLU A 230 -4.19 -0.40 -29.76
C GLU A 230 -4.18 -1.36 -30.96
N ILE A 231 -3.93 -2.66 -30.71
CA ILE A 231 -4.01 -3.71 -31.75
C ILE A 231 -5.43 -3.80 -32.27
N SER A 232 -6.44 -3.82 -31.40
CA SER A 232 -7.85 -3.92 -31.73
C SER A 232 -8.32 -2.73 -32.58
N ASP A 233 -7.92 -1.52 -32.22
CA ASP A 233 -8.19 -0.30 -32.99
C ASP A 233 -7.65 -0.39 -34.43
N LYS A 234 -6.40 -0.89 -34.59
CA LYS A 234 -5.77 -1.07 -35.90
C LYS A 234 -6.44 -2.14 -36.76
N LEU A 235 -7.06 -3.14 -36.13
CA LEU A 235 -7.73 -4.24 -36.81
C LEU A 235 -9.25 -3.99 -36.96
N GLY A 236 -9.78 -2.88 -36.45
CA GLY A 236 -11.20 -2.54 -36.55
C GLY A 236 -12.12 -3.43 -35.71
N VAL A 237 -11.64 -3.95 -34.57
CA VAL A 237 -12.39 -4.80 -33.63
C VAL A 237 -12.50 -4.18 -32.25
N SER A 238 -13.50 -4.58 -31.46
CA SER A 238 -13.67 -4.06 -30.10
C SER A 238 -12.71 -4.73 -29.11
N ALA A 239 -11.82 -3.96 -28.50
CA ALA A 239 -10.93 -4.44 -27.45
C ALA A 239 -11.68 -4.98 -26.22
N PHE A 240 -12.82 -4.36 -25.86
CA PHE A 240 -13.68 -4.84 -24.77
C PHE A 240 -14.25 -6.21 -25.07
N GLU A 241 -14.70 -6.44 -26.31
CA GLU A 241 -15.22 -7.73 -26.74
C GLU A 241 -14.10 -8.79 -26.74
N VAL A 242 -12.93 -8.50 -27.31
CA VAL A 242 -11.78 -9.40 -27.33
C VAL A 242 -11.38 -9.82 -25.91
N ILE A 243 -11.22 -8.87 -24.98
CA ILE A 243 -10.78 -9.15 -23.60
C ILE A 243 -11.86 -9.88 -22.81
N ASN A 244 -13.12 -9.40 -22.84
CA ASN A 244 -14.18 -9.96 -22.01
C ASN A 244 -14.65 -11.33 -22.50
N SER A 245 -14.76 -11.53 -23.82
CA SER A 245 -15.07 -12.85 -24.38
C SER A 245 -13.92 -13.84 -24.21
N GLY A 246 -12.67 -13.37 -24.40
CA GLY A 246 -11.49 -14.20 -24.27
C GLY A 246 -11.26 -14.77 -22.86
N LYS A 247 -11.70 -14.05 -21.81
CA LYS A 247 -11.57 -14.54 -20.42
C LYS A 247 -12.77 -15.37 -19.93
N LEU A 248 -13.88 -15.37 -20.66
CA LEU A 248 -15.08 -16.05 -20.23
C LEU A 248 -14.90 -17.57 -20.20
N GLY A 249 -14.93 -18.16 -19.00
CA GLY A 249 -14.69 -19.59 -18.79
C GLY A 249 -13.26 -20.07 -19.02
N TYR A 250 -12.31 -19.14 -19.28
CA TYR A 250 -10.91 -19.45 -19.57
C TYR A 250 -9.98 -18.87 -18.50
N SER A 251 -9.68 -19.67 -17.48
CA SER A 251 -8.95 -19.24 -16.28
C SER A 251 -7.51 -18.75 -16.51
N ARG A 252 -6.91 -19.07 -17.68
CA ARG A 252 -5.54 -18.67 -18.03
C ARG A 252 -5.44 -17.22 -18.53
N THR A 253 -6.56 -16.60 -18.89
CA THR A 253 -6.63 -15.21 -19.32
C THR A 253 -7.50 -14.42 -18.36
N ASN A 254 -6.90 -13.54 -17.54
CA ASN A 254 -7.62 -12.66 -16.62
C ASN A 254 -7.09 -11.24 -16.73
N LEU A 255 -7.31 -10.63 -17.89
CA LEU A 255 -6.88 -9.27 -18.16
C LEU A 255 -7.91 -8.25 -17.68
N PRO A 256 -7.47 -7.12 -17.10
CA PRO A 256 -8.35 -5.99 -16.81
C PRO A 256 -8.83 -5.32 -18.09
N ASN A 257 -9.85 -4.48 -18.01
CA ASN A 257 -10.23 -3.63 -19.13
C ASN A 257 -9.15 -2.56 -19.39
N PRO A 258 -8.93 -2.18 -20.65
CA PRO A 258 -7.97 -1.15 -21.01
C PRO A 258 -8.41 0.23 -20.53
N GLY A 259 -7.46 1.11 -20.32
CA GLY A 259 -7.71 2.50 -19.93
C GLY A 259 -6.51 3.14 -19.20
N PRO A 260 -6.57 4.43 -18.92
CA PRO A 260 -5.56 5.10 -18.10
C PRO A 260 -5.43 4.47 -16.72
N VAL A 261 -4.21 4.18 -16.29
CA VAL A 261 -3.90 3.48 -15.04
C VAL A 261 -2.99 4.34 -14.18
N GLY A 262 -3.48 4.67 -13.00
CA GLY A 262 -2.78 5.48 -12.02
C GLY A 262 -2.88 4.91 -10.60
N GLY A 263 -2.67 5.80 -9.65
CA GLY A 263 -2.76 5.51 -8.22
C GLY A 263 -1.42 5.39 -7.52
N PRO A 264 -1.43 5.55 -6.19
CA PRO A 264 -0.21 5.74 -5.39
C PRO A 264 0.72 4.52 -5.34
N CYS A 265 0.28 3.36 -5.82
CA CYS A 265 1.07 2.14 -5.84
C CYS A 265 1.63 1.85 -7.24
N LEU A 266 0.77 1.75 -8.28
CA LEU A 266 1.21 1.33 -9.61
C LEU A 266 2.16 2.34 -10.25
N GLU A 267 2.03 3.63 -9.93
CA GLU A 267 2.94 4.65 -10.46
C GLU A 267 4.37 4.58 -9.92
N LYS A 268 4.60 3.97 -8.75
CA LYS A 268 5.91 4.02 -8.09
C LYS A 268 6.58 2.68 -7.85
N ASP A 269 5.82 1.60 -7.66
CA ASP A 269 6.39 0.34 -7.17
C ASP A 269 7.31 -0.34 -8.20
N SER A 270 7.08 -0.12 -9.50
CA SER A 270 8.00 -0.54 -10.57
C SER A 270 9.36 0.17 -10.48
N TYR A 271 9.38 1.47 -10.16
CA TYR A 271 10.62 2.22 -9.96
C TYR A 271 11.34 1.83 -8.66
N ILE A 272 10.58 1.52 -7.59
CA ILE A 272 11.16 0.97 -6.36
C ILE A 272 11.84 -0.37 -6.63
N LEU A 273 11.22 -1.25 -7.45
CA LEU A 273 11.82 -2.52 -7.82
C LEU A 273 13.07 -2.34 -8.69
N ASP A 274 13.02 -1.45 -9.68
CA ASP A 274 14.15 -1.16 -10.56
C ASP A 274 15.35 -0.64 -9.76
N SER A 275 15.13 0.28 -8.80
CA SER A 275 16.18 0.81 -7.92
C SER A 275 16.86 -0.26 -7.04
N CYS A 276 16.17 -1.35 -6.71
CA CYS A 276 16.78 -2.47 -5.97
C CYS A 276 17.88 -3.18 -6.79
N LEU A 277 17.83 -3.07 -8.11
CA LEU A 277 18.68 -3.82 -9.05
C LEU A 277 19.80 -2.98 -9.67
N GLU A 278 19.91 -1.70 -9.30
CA GLU A 278 20.94 -0.79 -9.81
C GLU A 278 22.38 -1.35 -9.63
N LYS A 279 22.64 -1.96 -8.47
CA LYS A 279 23.96 -2.53 -8.17
C LYS A 279 24.30 -3.78 -9.00
N GLU A 280 23.27 -4.47 -9.50
CA GLU A 280 23.39 -5.66 -10.33
C GLU A 280 23.48 -5.32 -11.82
N ASN A 281 23.42 -4.02 -12.18
CA ASN A 281 23.35 -3.55 -13.57
C ASN A 281 22.23 -4.23 -14.37
N TYR A 282 21.10 -4.48 -13.71
CA TYR A 282 19.95 -5.14 -14.32
C TYR A 282 18.70 -4.27 -14.18
N SER A 283 17.96 -4.09 -15.29
CA SER A 283 16.65 -3.45 -15.28
C SER A 283 15.58 -4.43 -15.78
N PRO A 284 14.45 -4.58 -15.06
CA PRO A 284 13.42 -5.54 -15.41
C PRO A 284 12.60 -5.07 -16.62
N LYS A 285 13.04 -5.41 -17.82
CA LYS A 285 12.54 -4.89 -19.11
C LYS A 285 11.02 -4.97 -19.29
N ILE A 286 10.39 -6.10 -18.95
CA ILE A 286 8.93 -6.26 -19.06
C ILE A 286 8.22 -5.25 -18.16
N ILE A 287 8.64 -5.15 -16.90
CA ILE A 287 8.03 -4.28 -15.91
C ILE A 287 8.20 -2.80 -16.30
N MET A 288 9.42 -2.40 -16.67
CA MET A 288 9.70 -1.00 -17.01
C MET A 288 9.06 -0.57 -18.34
N ASN A 289 9.04 -1.44 -19.37
CA ASN A 289 8.30 -1.15 -20.59
C ASN A 289 6.79 -1.07 -20.36
N SER A 290 6.24 -1.94 -19.52
CA SER A 290 4.83 -1.89 -19.13
C SER A 290 4.49 -0.57 -18.41
N ARG A 291 5.36 -0.12 -17.49
CA ARG A 291 5.19 1.19 -16.84
C ARG A 291 5.19 2.34 -17.86
N LEU A 292 6.05 2.27 -18.88
CA LEU A 292 6.11 3.28 -19.95
C LEU A 292 4.82 3.27 -20.79
N VAL A 293 4.28 2.11 -21.14
CA VAL A 293 2.99 1.97 -21.84
C VAL A 293 1.88 2.66 -21.04
N ASN A 294 1.76 2.34 -19.75
CA ASN A 294 0.73 2.92 -18.88
C ASN A 294 0.94 4.44 -18.64
N LYS A 295 2.17 4.89 -18.44
CA LYS A 295 2.52 6.32 -18.27
C LYS A 295 2.11 7.18 -19.48
N ASN A 296 2.06 6.60 -20.67
CA ASN A 296 1.71 7.28 -21.91
C ASN A 296 0.19 7.28 -22.21
N GLN A 297 -0.63 6.53 -21.48
CA GLN A 297 -2.07 6.45 -21.76
C GLN A 297 -2.81 7.81 -21.73
N PRO A 298 -2.54 8.75 -20.78
CA PRO A 298 -3.17 10.06 -20.81
C PRO A 298 -2.92 10.81 -22.11
N LYS A 299 -1.69 10.76 -22.65
CA LYS A 299 -1.34 11.41 -23.93
C LYS A 299 -2.11 10.79 -25.10
N LYS A 300 -2.27 9.46 -25.10
CA LYS A 300 -3.06 8.75 -26.13
C LYS A 300 -4.52 9.12 -26.03
N SER A 301 -5.10 9.15 -24.83
CA SER A 301 -6.48 9.58 -24.60
C SER A 301 -6.73 11.00 -25.12
N ILE A 302 -5.82 11.94 -24.88
CA ILE A 302 -5.92 13.30 -25.40
C ILE A 302 -5.86 13.31 -26.94
N LYS A 303 -4.95 12.53 -27.53
CA LYS A 303 -4.83 12.45 -28.99
C LYS A 303 -6.11 11.91 -29.62
N THR A 304 -6.69 10.83 -29.07
CA THR A 304 -7.95 10.25 -29.51
C THR A 304 -9.10 11.26 -29.39
N LEU A 305 -9.17 11.97 -28.25
CA LEU A 305 -10.19 13.00 -28.02
C LEU A 305 -10.08 14.14 -29.02
N LYS A 306 -8.86 14.65 -29.28
CA LYS A 306 -8.63 15.70 -30.29
C LYS A 306 -9.10 15.23 -31.68
N HIS A 307 -8.71 14.05 -32.11
CA HIS A 307 -9.13 13.49 -33.40
C HIS A 307 -10.66 13.35 -33.50
N PHE A 308 -11.32 12.88 -32.45
CA PHE A 308 -12.77 12.82 -32.37
C PHE A 308 -13.41 14.22 -32.51
N CYS A 309 -12.87 15.21 -31.77
CA CYS A 309 -13.38 16.58 -31.86
C CYS A 309 -13.22 17.15 -33.28
N GLU A 310 -12.07 16.99 -33.92
CA GLU A 310 -11.81 17.44 -35.30
C GLU A 310 -12.73 16.78 -36.31
N GLN A 311 -13.10 15.53 -36.11
CA GLN A 311 -13.97 14.77 -37.03
C GLN A 311 -15.44 15.14 -36.90
N TYR A 312 -15.94 15.44 -35.71
CA TYR A 312 -17.37 15.55 -35.43
C TYR A 312 -17.86 16.95 -35.07
N PHE A 313 -16.95 17.89 -34.82
CA PHE A 313 -17.30 19.26 -34.42
C PHE A 313 -16.61 20.27 -35.30
N SER A 314 -17.38 21.23 -35.81
CA SER A 314 -16.91 22.34 -36.66
C SER A 314 -16.72 23.65 -35.87
N SER A 315 -16.88 23.61 -34.54
CA SER A 315 -16.79 24.82 -33.68
C SER A 315 -15.35 25.16 -33.32
N GLU A 316 -15.02 26.46 -33.27
CA GLU A 316 -13.73 26.95 -32.78
C GLU A 316 -13.53 26.73 -31.29
N SER A 317 -14.60 26.49 -30.52
CA SER A 317 -14.58 26.25 -29.07
C SER A 317 -15.46 25.06 -28.71
N ILE A 318 -14.85 24.07 -28.06
CA ILE A 318 -15.52 22.85 -27.61
C ILE A 318 -15.41 22.76 -26.10
N HIS A 319 -16.53 22.59 -25.40
CA HIS A 319 -16.57 22.34 -23.97
C HIS A 319 -16.53 20.84 -23.69
N ILE A 320 -15.52 20.41 -22.91
CA ILE A 320 -15.33 19.01 -22.53
C ILE A 320 -15.46 18.90 -21.01
N THR A 321 -16.30 17.99 -20.54
CA THR A 321 -16.42 17.69 -19.11
C THR A 321 -15.70 16.38 -18.78
N LEU A 322 -14.72 16.45 -17.89
CA LEU A 322 -14.06 15.27 -17.33
C LEU A 322 -14.81 14.83 -16.07
N ALA A 323 -15.45 13.67 -16.12
CA ALA A 323 -16.15 13.08 -14.98
C ALA A 323 -15.25 12.08 -14.25
N GLY A 324 -15.13 12.25 -12.92
CA GLY A 324 -14.33 11.37 -12.06
C GLY A 324 -12.88 11.83 -11.95
N MET A 325 -12.50 12.28 -10.73
CA MET A 325 -11.17 12.84 -10.44
C MET A 325 -10.27 11.88 -9.65
N ALA A 326 -10.84 10.91 -8.94
CA ALA A 326 -10.08 9.91 -8.18
C ALA A 326 -9.31 8.97 -9.12
N PHE A 327 -8.24 8.35 -8.61
CA PHE A 327 -7.42 7.45 -9.44
C PHE A 327 -8.14 6.17 -9.87
N LYS A 328 -9.26 5.83 -9.24
CA LYS A 328 -10.16 4.71 -9.60
C LYS A 328 -11.58 4.97 -9.11
N GLY A 329 -12.56 4.28 -9.70
CA GLY A 329 -13.98 4.34 -9.32
C GLY A 329 -14.48 3.08 -8.61
N ASP A 330 -13.83 1.92 -8.80
CA ASP A 330 -14.21 0.65 -8.18
C ASP A 330 -12.97 -0.09 -7.60
N PRO A 331 -12.95 -0.43 -6.33
CA PRO A 331 -13.81 0.14 -5.27
C PRO A 331 -13.68 1.66 -5.15
N GLU A 332 -14.77 2.32 -4.73
CA GLU A 332 -14.81 3.77 -4.61
C GLU A 332 -13.72 4.32 -3.67
N THR A 333 -13.09 5.43 -4.08
CA THR A 333 -12.13 6.19 -3.28
C THR A 333 -12.21 7.68 -3.62
N ASN A 334 -11.75 8.52 -2.70
CA ASN A 334 -11.55 9.95 -2.93
C ASN A 334 -10.06 10.32 -3.08
N ASP A 335 -9.20 9.33 -3.27
CA ASP A 335 -7.75 9.54 -3.38
C ASP A 335 -7.38 10.09 -4.76
N LEU A 336 -6.73 11.26 -4.75
CA LEU A 336 -6.27 11.95 -5.95
C LEU A 336 -4.78 11.67 -6.26
N ARG A 337 -4.08 10.91 -5.42
CA ARG A 337 -2.67 10.61 -5.65
C ARG A 337 -2.50 9.74 -6.89
N GLY A 338 -1.66 10.17 -7.81
CA GLY A 338 -1.43 9.47 -9.06
C GLY A 338 -2.69 9.34 -9.94
N THR A 339 -3.64 10.28 -9.83
CA THR A 339 -4.81 10.28 -10.72
C THR A 339 -4.42 10.59 -12.16
N MET A 340 -4.96 9.83 -13.10
CA MET A 340 -4.77 10.07 -14.53
C MET A 340 -5.60 11.26 -15.06
N ALA A 341 -6.56 11.77 -14.28
CA ALA A 341 -7.27 13.00 -14.61
C ALA A 341 -6.33 14.21 -14.69
N SER A 342 -5.37 14.32 -13.78
CA SER A 342 -4.44 15.45 -13.71
C SER A 342 -3.61 15.64 -15.00
N PRO A 343 -2.93 14.63 -15.57
CA PRO A 343 -2.21 14.80 -16.83
C PRO A 343 -3.12 14.95 -18.06
N ILE A 344 -4.42 14.60 -17.97
CA ILE A 344 -5.38 14.80 -19.05
C ILE A 344 -5.86 16.27 -19.08
N ILE A 345 -6.01 16.91 -17.91
CA ILE A 345 -6.48 18.29 -17.80
C ILE A 345 -5.38 19.29 -18.19
N LYS A 346 -4.11 18.99 -17.96
CA LYS A 346 -2.94 19.82 -18.29
C LYS A 346 -2.64 19.82 -19.77
#